data_dc35a51f08ce6a95ed41ddb3578ba4e7
#
_entry.id   dc35a51f08ce6a95ed41ddb3578ba4e7
#
_cell.length_a   1.000
_cell.length_b   1.000
_cell.length_c   1.000
_cell.angle_alpha   90.00
_cell.angle_beta   90.00
_cell.angle_gamma   90.00
#
_symmetry.space_group_name_H-M   'P 1'
#
loop_
_entity.id
_entity.type
_entity.pdbx_description
1 polymer ?
#
loop_
_entity_poly.entity_id
_entity_poly.type
_entity_poly.pdbx_seq_one_letter_code
_entity_poly.pdbx_strand_id
1 'polypeptide(L)'
;MTATLTFLGGASEVGRVGVLLEGNAGRLLLDYGIQPDDPPRYPSPAPDVDALLLTHAHLDHCGLAPDVAQRGTPIISTPATRDLAARIAEDTLHVAEIEGYPAPFPKTAIGELLQQHRSLVPGRSAFHGGFEFSIHNAGHIPGAAMFHFPELDFLFTGDLHTVDTGLTRAAQPVKCRTLAIESTYSGRNHPEREEVVDALLSAIDATVTRGGRVILPAFGLGRSQELLMLLAGQGYEVWLDGMGRDIARILQKHPGALRDVGGLHRALKQTRFVRHWRMREQALRGDVIVTTAGMLSGGPVMHYMQELRHDDKSALFLTGFQVPGTNGHHLLETGKMRLERDPESPAFRLECEVAQFALSGHAGHTQLLEFIRGCDPERVILYHGDNRQPLADDLDCEVILPTEGNPIQL
;
A
#
# COMPACT_ATOMS: atom_id res chain seq x y z
N MET A 1 9.73 -29.40 11.44
CA MET A 1 8.39 -29.49 10.80
C MET A 1 8.59 -29.41 9.30
N THR A 2 7.83 -30.10 8.45
CA THR A 2 7.84 -29.93 6.98
C THR A 2 6.57 -29.20 6.58
N ALA A 3 6.70 -28.19 5.75
CA ALA A 3 5.57 -27.43 5.23
C ALA A 3 5.81 -27.07 3.75
N THR A 4 4.76 -26.78 3.03
CA THR A 4 4.80 -26.27 1.65
C THR A 4 4.22 -24.88 1.58
N LEU A 5 4.82 -24.05 0.72
CA LEU A 5 4.35 -22.72 0.38
C LEU A 5 3.85 -22.71 -1.07
N THR A 6 2.60 -22.33 -1.31
CA THR A 6 2.01 -22.27 -2.66
C THR A 6 1.44 -20.89 -2.92
N PHE A 7 1.91 -20.23 -3.96
CA PHE A 7 1.39 -18.92 -4.37
C PHE A 7 0.10 -19.10 -5.16
N LEU A 8 -0.99 -18.53 -4.68
CA LEU A 8 -2.29 -18.47 -5.35
C LEU A 8 -2.40 -17.22 -6.24
N GLY A 9 -1.57 -16.22 -5.98
CA GLY A 9 -1.44 -14.96 -6.69
C GLY A 9 -0.24 -14.18 -6.20
N GLY A 10 0.19 -13.16 -6.97
CA GLY A 10 1.31 -12.28 -6.61
C GLY A 10 2.69 -12.94 -6.69
N ALA A 11 2.81 -14.10 -7.35
CA ALA A 11 4.09 -14.80 -7.48
C ALA A 11 5.08 -14.03 -8.35
N SER A 12 4.63 -13.52 -9.51
CA SER A 12 5.46 -12.90 -10.54
C SER A 12 4.95 -11.55 -11.03
N GLU A 13 4.13 -10.90 -10.25
CA GLU A 13 3.57 -9.58 -10.51
C GLU A 13 3.36 -8.81 -9.20
N VAL A 14 3.26 -7.50 -9.26
CA VAL A 14 2.81 -6.66 -8.16
C VAL A 14 1.28 -6.73 -8.11
N GLY A 15 0.72 -7.19 -6.97
CA GLY A 15 -0.73 -7.25 -6.76
C GLY A 15 -1.28 -8.64 -6.46
N ARG A 16 -2.57 -8.72 -6.15
CA ARG A 16 -3.39 -9.91 -5.82
C ARG A 16 -2.64 -11.01 -5.05
N VAL A 17 -1.91 -10.63 -4.02
CA VAL A 17 -1.13 -11.57 -3.21
C VAL A 17 -2.06 -12.55 -2.51
N GLY A 18 -1.72 -13.82 -2.57
CA GLY A 18 -2.35 -14.90 -1.83
C GLY A 18 -1.39 -16.08 -1.74
N VAL A 19 -0.99 -16.47 -0.52
CA VAL A 19 0.02 -17.50 -0.34
C VAL A 19 -0.47 -18.52 0.69
N LEU A 20 -0.57 -19.78 0.27
CA LEU A 20 -1.00 -20.90 1.10
C LEU A 20 0.23 -21.54 1.74
N LEU A 21 0.26 -21.61 3.08
CA LEU A 21 1.21 -22.37 3.87
C LEU A 21 0.51 -23.62 4.41
N GLU A 22 0.97 -24.80 3.97
CA GLU A 22 0.40 -26.09 4.39
C GLU A 22 1.45 -26.93 5.12
N GLY A 23 1.06 -27.46 6.26
CA GLY A 23 1.82 -28.45 7.03
C GLY A 23 0.97 -29.65 7.43
N ASN A 24 1.57 -30.61 8.09
CA ASN A 24 0.87 -31.84 8.51
C ASN A 24 -0.31 -31.56 9.45
N ALA A 25 -0.30 -30.45 10.19
CA ALA A 25 -1.27 -30.15 11.22
C ALA A 25 -2.34 -29.15 10.78
N GLY A 26 -2.18 -28.45 9.63
CA GLY A 26 -3.16 -27.50 9.14
C GLY A 26 -2.64 -26.58 8.05
N ARG A 27 -3.41 -25.53 7.77
CA ARG A 27 -3.23 -24.60 6.66
C ARG A 27 -3.40 -23.17 7.12
N LEU A 28 -2.49 -22.28 6.69
CA LEU A 28 -2.62 -20.84 6.86
C LEU A 28 -2.62 -20.17 5.49
N LEU A 29 -3.41 -19.12 5.34
CA LEU A 29 -3.34 -18.22 4.20
C LEU A 29 -2.59 -16.96 4.61
N LEU A 30 -1.58 -16.57 3.85
CA LEU A 30 -0.79 -15.36 4.06
C LEU A 30 -1.22 -14.35 3.00
N ASP A 31 -1.92 -13.30 3.40
CA ASP A 31 -2.60 -12.34 2.56
C ASP A 31 -3.63 -12.96 1.59
N TYR A 32 -4.58 -12.17 1.11
CA TYR A 32 -5.53 -12.57 0.08
C TYR A 32 -6.14 -11.31 -0.54
N GLY A 33 -5.50 -10.82 -1.59
CA GLY A 33 -5.74 -9.49 -2.15
C GLY A 33 -6.48 -9.46 -3.47
N ILE A 34 -6.72 -8.25 -3.97
CA ILE A 34 -7.36 -7.96 -5.25
C ILE A 34 -6.44 -7.04 -6.05
N GLN A 35 -6.18 -7.39 -7.32
CA GLN A 35 -5.54 -6.48 -8.26
C GLN A 35 -6.58 -5.51 -8.83
N PRO A 36 -6.41 -4.19 -8.66
CA PRO A 36 -7.41 -3.19 -9.10
C PRO A 36 -7.28 -2.87 -10.60
N ASP A 37 -7.23 -3.91 -11.44
CA ASP A 37 -7.29 -3.78 -12.89
C ASP A 37 -8.73 -3.49 -13.37
N ASP A 38 -8.91 -3.29 -14.64
CA ASP A 38 -10.19 -3.14 -15.31
C ASP A 38 -10.41 -4.27 -16.34
N PRO A 39 -11.18 -5.32 -16.02
CA PRO A 39 -11.83 -5.64 -14.73
C PRO A 39 -10.83 -6.10 -13.64
N PRO A 40 -11.22 -6.06 -12.35
CA PRO A 40 -10.37 -6.53 -11.26
C PRO A 40 -9.96 -8.00 -11.41
N ARG A 41 -8.71 -8.32 -11.06
CA ARG A 41 -8.18 -9.69 -11.05
C ARG A 41 -8.03 -10.23 -9.63
N TYR A 42 -8.22 -11.52 -9.47
CA TYR A 42 -8.23 -12.24 -8.21
C TYR A 42 -7.15 -13.32 -8.17
N PRO A 43 -6.63 -13.70 -6.99
CA PRO A 43 -5.85 -14.93 -6.83
C PRO A 43 -6.68 -16.16 -7.19
N SER A 44 -6.02 -17.29 -7.38
CA SER A 44 -6.70 -18.59 -7.43
C SER A 44 -7.50 -18.84 -6.16
N PRO A 45 -8.65 -19.53 -6.23
CA PRO A 45 -9.48 -19.79 -5.05
C PRO A 45 -8.70 -20.47 -3.93
N ALA A 46 -8.74 -19.87 -2.74
CA ALA A 46 -8.15 -20.48 -1.57
C ALA A 46 -8.99 -21.66 -1.06
N PRO A 47 -8.36 -22.79 -0.65
CA PRO A 47 -9.06 -23.87 0.05
C PRO A 47 -9.52 -23.39 1.43
N ASP A 48 -10.22 -24.27 2.16
CA ASP A 48 -10.49 -24.01 3.58
C ASP A 48 -9.18 -23.95 4.35
N VAL A 49 -9.03 -22.92 5.19
CA VAL A 49 -7.82 -22.65 5.97
C VAL A 49 -8.17 -22.42 7.44
N ASP A 50 -7.22 -22.70 8.32
CA ASP A 50 -7.39 -22.54 9.77
C ASP A 50 -7.32 -21.06 10.20
N ALA A 51 -6.60 -20.24 9.47
CA ALA A 51 -6.57 -18.78 9.64
C ALA A 51 -6.05 -18.07 8.39
N LEU A 52 -6.44 -16.79 8.21
CA LEU A 52 -5.81 -15.83 7.32
C LEU A 52 -4.94 -14.89 8.14
N LEU A 53 -3.65 -14.81 7.80
CA LEU A 53 -2.70 -13.86 8.36
C LEU A 53 -2.58 -12.67 7.39
N LEU A 54 -2.97 -11.46 7.82
CA LEU A 54 -2.83 -10.26 7.01
C LEU A 54 -1.60 -9.47 7.40
N THR A 55 -0.69 -9.28 6.44
CA THR A 55 0.50 -8.45 6.64
C THR A 55 0.13 -6.99 6.79
N HIS A 56 -0.71 -6.46 5.92
CA HIS A 56 -1.15 -5.07 5.95
C HIS A 56 -2.47 -4.85 5.18
N ALA A 57 -2.93 -3.60 5.13
CA ALA A 57 -4.27 -3.26 4.64
C ALA A 57 -4.29 -2.61 3.24
N HIS A 58 -3.31 -2.84 2.36
CA HIS A 58 -3.48 -2.50 0.96
C HIS A 58 -4.40 -3.52 0.27
N LEU A 59 -5.11 -3.06 -0.77
CA LEU A 59 -6.13 -3.84 -1.47
C LEU A 59 -5.60 -5.17 -2.02
N ASP A 60 -4.40 -5.15 -2.54
CA ASP A 60 -3.72 -6.29 -3.15
C ASP A 60 -3.18 -7.32 -2.14
N HIS A 61 -3.34 -7.06 -0.84
CA HIS A 61 -3.04 -7.97 0.26
C HIS A 61 -4.28 -8.34 1.10
N CYS A 62 -5.21 -7.41 1.32
CA CYS A 62 -6.36 -7.65 2.20
C CYS A 62 -7.71 -7.70 1.48
N GLY A 63 -7.76 -7.45 0.17
CA GLY A 63 -8.99 -7.18 -0.57
C GLY A 63 -10.05 -8.28 -0.47
N LEU A 64 -9.66 -9.55 -0.34
CA LEU A 64 -10.56 -10.71 -0.17
C LEU A 64 -10.65 -11.21 1.28
N ALA A 65 -10.06 -10.50 2.25
CA ALA A 65 -10.19 -10.89 3.66
C ALA A 65 -11.65 -11.01 4.15
N PRO A 66 -12.60 -10.15 3.72
CA PRO A 66 -14.02 -10.33 4.05
C PRO A 66 -14.60 -11.64 3.51
N ASP A 67 -14.21 -12.09 2.30
CA ASP A 67 -14.67 -13.35 1.72
C ASP A 67 -14.20 -14.56 2.55
N VAL A 68 -12.97 -14.52 3.05
CA VAL A 68 -12.44 -15.56 3.95
C VAL A 68 -13.16 -15.52 5.30
N ALA A 69 -13.36 -14.34 5.86
CA ALA A 69 -13.99 -14.17 7.18
C ALA A 69 -15.45 -14.66 7.22
N GLN A 70 -16.23 -14.49 6.15
CA GLN A 70 -17.63 -14.98 6.09
C GLN A 70 -17.74 -16.51 6.16
N ARG A 71 -16.65 -17.24 5.91
CA ARG A 71 -16.58 -18.71 6.09
C ARG A 71 -16.31 -19.10 7.55
N GLY A 72 -16.25 -18.14 8.48
CA GLY A 72 -15.94 -18.35 9.89
C GLY A 72 -14.45 -18.48 10.21
N THR A 73 -13.60 -18.24 9.22
CA THR A 73 -12.14 -18.34 9.36
C THR A 73 -11.58 -17.16 10.18
N PRO A 74 -10.77 -17.42 11.23
CA PRO A 74 -10.08 -16.38 11.98
C PRO A 74 -9.16 -15.53 11.08
N ILE A 75 -9.19 -14.19 11.27
CA ILE A 75 -8.31 -13.25 10.61
C ILE A 75 -7.32 -12.71 11.63
N ILE A 76 -6.02 -12.87 11.41
CA ILE A 76 -4.98 -12.48 12.36
C ILE A 76 -4.16 -11.36 11.76
N SER A 77 -4.13 -10.22 12.43
CA SER A 77 -3.33 -9.05 12.01
C SER A 77 -3.13 -8.07 13.15
N THR A 78 -2.46 -6.95 12.90
CA THR A 78 -2.42 -5.86 13.87
C THR A 78 -3.80 -5.20 14.03
N PRO A 79 -4.08 -4.57 15.19
CA PRO A 79 -5.33 -3.83 15.39
C PRO A 79 -5.55 -2.72 14.34
N ALA A 80 -4.48 -2.07 13.88
CA ALA A 80 -4.57 -1.04 12.83
C ALA A 80 -4.94 -1.67 11.49
N THR A 81 -4.30 -2.74 11.07
CA THR A 81 -4.60 -3.47 9.83
C THR A 81 -6.07 -3.91 9.78
N ARG A 82 -6.64 -4.40 10.90
CA ARG A 82 -8.07 -4.74 11.00
C ARG A 82 -8.99 -3.60 10.57
N ASP A 83 -8.86 -2.44 11.22
CA ASP A 83 -9.79 -1.32 11.01
C ASP A 83 -9.56 -0.67 9.63
N LEU A 84 -8.31 -0.67 9.17
CA LEU A 84 -7.94 -0.22 7.83
C LEU A 84 -8.48 -1.16 6.75
N ALA A 85 -8.34 -2.47 6.91
CA ALA A 85 -8.87 -3.46 5.97
C ALA A 85 -10.40 -3.40 5.86
N ALA A 86 -11.10 -3.17 6.98
CA ALA A 86 -12.54 -2.94 6.95
C ALA A 86 -12.92 -1.69 6.12
N ARG A 87 -12.15 -0.59 6.25
CA ARG A 87 -12.39 0.62 5.46
C ARG A 87 -12.06 0.42 3.96
N ILE A 88 -10.99 -0.34 3.65
CA ILE A 88 -10.67 -0.72 2.27
C ILE A 88 -11.78 -1.58 1.68
N ALA A 89 -12.33 -2.54 2.44
CA ALA A 89 -13.44 -3.37 2.00
C ALA A 89 -14.72 -2.56 1.69
N GLU A 90 -15.03 -1.53 2.48
CA GLU A 90 -16.12 -0.59 2.17
C GLU A 90 -15.87 0.14 0.84
N ASP A 91 -14.65 0.58 0.61
CA ASP A 91 -14.26 1.27 -0.63
C ASP A 91 -14.32 0.34 -1.84
N THR A 92 -13.88 -0.91 -1.68
CA THR A 92 -13.95 -1.95 -2.72
C THR A 92 -15.39 -2.18 -3.21
N LEU A 93 -16.36 -2.28 -2.28
CA LEU A 93 -17.77 -2.42 -2.65
C LEU A 93 -18.31 -1.17 -3.34
N HIS A 94 -17.91 0.02 -2.87
CA HIS A 94 -18.31 1.29 -3.48
C HIS A 94 -17.75 1.45 -4.90
N VAL A 95 -16.48 1.10 -5.11
CA VAL A 95 -15.87 1.12 -6.45
C VAL A 95 -16.55 0.09 -7.37
N ALA A 96 -16.80 -1.13 -6.88
CA ALA A 96 -17.50 -2.15 -7.66
C ALA A 96 -18.90 -1.68 -8.10
N GLU A 97 -19.64 -0.98 -7.23
CA GLU A 97 -20.96 -0.41 -7.55
C GLU A 97 -20.86 0.68 -8.64
N ILE A 98 -19.88 1.61 -8.52
CA ILE A 98 -19.69 2.70 -9.49
C ILE A 98 -19.29 2.17 -10.86
N GLU A 99 -18.35 1.21 -10.89
CA GLU A 99 -17.78 0.66 -12.13
C GLU A 99 -18.64 -0.47 -12.73
N GLY A 100 -19.69 -0.91 -12.02
CA GLY A 100 -20.57 -1.97 -12.48
C GLY A 100 -19.98 -3.38 -12.42
N TYR A 101 -18.95 -3.60 -11.61
CA TYR A 101 -18.37 -4.94 -11.40
C TYR A 101 -19.19 -5.75 -10.40
N PRO A 102 -19.17 -7.09 -10.49
CA PRO A 102 -19.68 -7.93 -9.43
C PRO A 102 -18.95 -7.65 -8.11
N ALA A 103 -19.71 -7.47 -7.02
CA ALA A 103 -19.12 -7.30 -5.70
C ALA A 103 -18.33 -8.56 -5.31
N PRO A 104 -17.06 -8.47 -4.88
CA PRO A 104 -16.23 -9.64 -4.56
C PRO A 104 -16.71 -10.38 -3.29
N PHE A 105 -17.51 -9.73 -2.47
CA PHE A 105 -18.12 -10.26 -1.25
C PHE A 105 -19.36 -9.43 -0.88
N PRO A 106 -20.29 -9.99 -0.10
CA PRO A 106 -21.47 -9.24 0.36
C PRO A 106 -21.08 -8.23 1.46
N LYS A 107 -21.82 -7.14 1.58
CA LYS A 107 -21.56 -6.09 2.58
C LYS A 107 -21.51 -6.61 4.03
N THR A 108 -22.26 -7.67 4.34
CA THR A 108 -22.26 -8.33 5.65
C THR A 108 -20.90 -8.93 6.02
N ALA A 109 -20.08 -9.33 5.02
CA ALA A 109 -18.77 -9.92 5.23
C ALA A 109 -17.77 -8.96 5.90
N ILE A 110 -17.98 -7.64 5.80
CA ILE A 110 -17.19 -6.64 6.54
C ILE A 110 -17.44 -6.78 8.05
N GLY A 111 -18.67 -7.04 8.46
CA GLY A 111 -19.01 -7.33 9.86
C GLY A 111 -18.34 -8.62 10.34
N GLU A 112 -18.31 -9.65 9.51
CA GLU A 112 -17.62 -10.92 9.82
C GLU A 112 -16.10 -10.72 9.93
N LEU A 113 -15.47 -9.94 9.05
CA LEU A 113 -14.05 -9.57 9.17
C LEU A 113 -13.74 -8.99 10.56
N LEU A 114 -14.56 -8.07 11.05
CA LEU A 114 -14.38 -7.46 12.35
C LEU A 114 -14.60 -8.44 13.52
N GLN A 115 -15.55 -9.38 13.39
CA GLN A 115 -15.88 -10.39 14.42
C GLN A 115 -14.85 -11.51 14.48
N GLN A 116 -14.39 -12.02 13.32
CA GLN A 116 -13.41 -13.10 13.23
C GLN A 116 -11.99 -12.65 13.54
N HIS A 117 -11.75 -11.34 13.63
CA HIS A 117 -10.41 -10.80 13.83
C HIS A 117 -9.83 -11.16 15.21
N ARG A 118 -8.56 -11.57 15.20
CA ARG A 118 -7.71 -11.81 16.37
C ARG A 118 -6.49 -10.92 16.30
N SER A 119 -6.42 -9.95 17.23
CA SER A 119 -5.32 -8.96 17.25
C SER A 119 -4.02 -9.59 17.70
N LEU A 120 -2.96 -9.35 16.93
CA LEU A 120 -1.59 -9.65 17.32
C LEU A 120 -0.75 -8.38 17.17
N VAL A 121 0.13 -8.10 18.11
CA VAL A 121 0.98 -6.89 18.07
C VAL A 121 2.45 -7.30 17.91
N PRO A 122 3.30 -6.45 17.28
CA PRO A 122 4.72 -6.75 17.10
C PRO A 122 5.41 -7.20 18.40
N GLY A 123 6.24 -8.25 18.29
CA GLY A 123 6.93 -8.89 19.42
C GLY A 123 6.09 -9.90 20.21
N ARG A 124 4.87 -10.24 19.75
CA ARG A 124 4.04 -11.29 20.32
C ARG A 124 3.93 -12.46 19.36
N SER A 125 3.73 -13.67 19.95
CA SER A 125 3.49 -14.92 19.22
C SER A 125 2.04 -15.37 19.34
N ALA A 126 1.61 -16.17 18.38
CA ALA A 126 0.33 -16.88 18.36
C ALA A 126 0.53 -18.30 17.81
N PHE A 127 -0.47 -19.16 18.00
CA PHE A 127 -0.49 -20.53 17.48
C PHE A 127 -1.84 -20.76 16.77
N HIS A 128 -1.80 -21.07 15.49
CA HIS A 128 -2.97 -21.44 14.69
C HIS A 128 -2.57 -22.45 13.60
N GLY A 129 -3.52 -23.33 13.23
CA GLY A 129 -3.33 -24.29 12.14
C GLY A 129 -2.09 -25.16 12.31
N GLY A 130 -1.69 -25.45 13.55
CA GLY A 130 -0.50 -26.23 13.85
C GLY A 130 0.83 -25.49 13.73
N PHE A 131 0.81 -24.16 13.53
CA PHE A 131 2.00 -23.33 13.42
C PHE A 131 2.09 -22.32 14.56
N GLU A 132 3.27 -22.22 15.18
CA GLU A 132 3.64 -21.06 15.98
C GLU A 132 4.23 -19.99 15.08
N PHE A 133 3.82 -18.74 15.29
CA PHE A 133 4.38 -17.58 14.58
C PHE A 133 4.38 -16.33 15.45
N SER A 134 5.33 -15.45 15.18
CA SER A 134 5.42 -14.11 15.75
C SER A 134 5.31 -13.05 14.65
N ILE A 135 4.96 -11.81 15.04
CA ILE A 135 4.91 -10.71 14.09
C ILE A 135 5.95 -9.64 14.42
N HIS A 136 6.49 -9.03 13.37
CA HIS A 136 7.47 -7.96 13.40
C HIS A 136 7.01 -6.80 12.53
N ASN A 137 7.48 -5.59 12.81
CA ASN A 137 7.12 -4.42 12.00
C ASN A 137 7.74 -4.51 10.59
N ALA A 138 6.93 -4.28 9.54
CA ALA A 138 7.35 -4.28 8.15
C ALA A 138 7.70 -2.89 7.59
N GLY A 139 7.39 -1.81 8.29
CA GLY A 139 7.77 -0.43 7.93
C GLY A 139 6.95 0.22 6.82
N HIS A 140 6.25 -0.54 6.00
CA HIS A 140 5.59 -0.10 4.79
C HIS A 140 4.47 0.93 5.03
N ILE A 141 3.46 0.58 5.79
CA ILE A 141 2.35 1.46 6.23
C ILE A 141 2.05 1.22 7.71
N PRO A 142 1.29 2.12 8.38
CA PRO A 142 0.89 1.90 9.76
C PRO A 142 0.15 0.57 9.95
N GLY A 143 0.68 -0.26 10.84
CA GLY A 143 0.13 -1.59 11.13
C GLY A 143 0.71 -2.72 10.28
N ALA A 144 1.53 -2.43 9.26
CA ALA A 144 2.18 -3.46 8.44
C ALA A 144 3.10 -4.34 9.28
N ALA A 145 3.05 -5.66 9.02
CA ALA A 145 3.76 -6.68 9.79
C ALA A 145 4.31 -7.80 8.90
N MET A 146 5.48 -8.31 9.31
CA MET A 146 6.08 -9.54 8.81
C MET A 146 5.69 -10.70 9.73
N PHE A 147 5.57 -11.92 9.21
CA PHE A 147 5.29 -13.13 9.96
C PHE A 147 6.52 -14.05 9.99
N HIS A 148 7.01 -14.35 11.20
CA HIS A 148 8.12 -15.25 11.42
C HIS A 148 7.63 -16.56 12.05
N PHE A 149 7.98 -17.69 11.45
CA PHE A 149 7.62 -19.05 11.85
C PHE A 149 8.86 -19.77 12.38
N PRO A 150 9.13 -19.76 13.69
CA PRO A 150 10.39 -20.21 14.25
C PRO A 150 10.65 -21.72 14.04
N GLU A 151 9.61 -22.58 14.07
CA GLU A 151 9.77 -24.01 13.84
C GLU A 151 10.11 -24.38 12.38
N LEU A 152 9.76 -23.51 11.42
CA LEU A 152 10.11 -23.64 10.00
C LEU A 152 11.37 -22.86 9.64
N ASP A 153 11.84 -22.02 10.58
CA ASP A 153 12.90 -21.04 10.33
C ASP A 153 12.62 -20.22 9.07
N PHE A 154 11.36 -19.70 8.99
CA PHE A 154 10.79 -19.04 7.83
C PHE A 154 10.27 -17.65 8.18
N LEU A 155 10.60 -16.65 7.34
CA LEU A 155 10.07 -15.29 7.42
C LEU A 155 9.30 -14.95 6.15
N PHE A 156 8.08 -14.43 6.30
CA PHE A 156 7.25 -13.85 5.24
C PHE A 156 7.11 -12.34 5.48
N THR A 157 7.57 -11.50 4.56
CA THR A 157 7.68 -10.05 4.82
C THR A 157 6.39 -9.27 4.59
N GLY A 158 5.51 -9.69 3.66
CA GLY A 158 4.60 -8.74 3.05
C GLY A 158 5.39 -7.64 2.35
N ASP A 159 4.81 -6.47 2.20
CA ASP A 159 5.49 -5.29 1.67
C ASP A 159 6.38 -4.65 2.72
N LEU A 160 7.54 -4.19 2.30
CA LEU A 160 8.65 -3.85 3.18
C LEU A 160 9.16 -2.42 2.94
N HIS A 161 9.43 -1.68 4.03
CA HIS A 161 10.16 -0.43 3.97
C HIS A 161 11.21 -0.36 5.09
N THR A 162 12.45 -0.07 4.72
CA THR A 162 13.62 -0.16 5.61
C THR A 162 14.17 1.19 6.06
N VAL A 163 13.44 2.28 5.76
CA VAL A 163 13.78 3.64 6.18
C VAL A 163 12.68 4.20 7.06
N ASP A 164 13.06 4.86 8.14
CA ASP A 164 12.14 5.60 9.00
C ASP A 164 11.48 6.75 8.23
N THR A 165 10.16 6.86 8.36
CA THR A 165 9.40 8.03 7.88
C THR A 165 8.84 8.80 9.08
N GLY A 166 8.20 9.94 8.84
CA GLY A 166 7.40 10.58 9.90
C GLY A 166 6.27 9.67 10.41
N LEU A 167 5.72 8.83 9.55
CA LEU A 167 4.55 8.02 9.83
C LEU A 167 4.89 6.63 10.40
N THR A 168 5.90 5.93 9.84
CA THR A 168 6.26 4.54 10.15
C THR A 168 7.72 4.39 10.58
N ARG A 169 7.98 3.38 11.41
CA ARG A 169 9.35 2.92 11.73
C ARG A 169 9.82 1.96 10.66
N ALA A 170 11.11 1.99 10.35
CA ALA A 170 11.77 1.04 9.46
C ALA A 170 11.60 -0.41 9.92
N ALA A 171 11.45 -1.33 8.97
CA ALA A 171 11.57 -2.75 9.23
C ALA A 171 12.98 -3.10 9.70
N GLN A 172 13.07 -4.09 10.59
CA GLN A 172 14.36 -4.62 11.06
C GLN A 172 14.47 -6.08 10.60
N PRO A 173 15.65 -6.50 10.11
CA PRO A 173 15.89 -7.88 9.72
C PRO A 173 15.63 -8.87 10.87
N VAL A 174 15.05 -10.02 10.55
CA VAL A 174 14.85 -11.15 11.46
C VAL A 174 15.58 -12.33 10.87
N LYS A 175 16.49 -12.95 11.62
CA LYS A 175 17.25 -14.11 11.17
C LYS A 175 16.31 -15.26 10.82
N CYS A 176 16.55 -15.89 9.66
CA CYS A 176 15.76 -17.03 9.21
C CYS A 176 16.53 -17.83 8.15
N ARG A 177 16.25 -19.12 8.05
CA ARG A 177 16.83 -19.99 7.03
C ARG A 177 16.17 -19.76 5.65
N THR A 178 14.87 -19.57 5.63
CA THR A 178 14.11 -19.30 4.40
C THR A 178 13.40 -17.94 4.52
N LEU A 179 13.63 -17.07 3.56
CA LEU A 179 13.02 -15.73 3.48
C LEU A 179 12.11 -15.63 2.25
N ALA A 180 10.82 -15.38 2.43
CA ALA A 180 9.96 -14.91 1.36
C ALA A 180 9.82 -13.39 1.44
N ILE A 181 10.27 -12.69 0.42
CA ILE A 181 10.37 -11.22 0.40
C ILE A 181 9.81 -10.64 -0.89
N GLU A 182 9.16 -9.46 -0.77
CA GLU A 182 8.72 -8.67 -1.92
C GLU A 182 9.89 -8.24 -2.80
N SER A 183 9.60 -7.98 -4.06
CA SER A 183 10.59 -7.56 -5.06
C SER A 183 10.09 -6.45 -5.99
N THR A 184 9.19 -5.61 -5.48
CA THR A 184 8.54 -4.51 -6.22
C THR A 184 9.54 -3.59 -6.91
N TYR A 185 10.64 -3.29 -6.24
CA TYR A 185 11.72 -2.43 -6.78
C TYR A 185 13.00 -3.17 -7.11
N SER A 186 12.93 -4.47 -7.44
CA SER A 186 14.06 -5.21 -7.96
C SER A 186 14.69 -4.49 -9.17
N GLY A 187 16.01 -4.27 -9.13
CA GLY A 187 16.78 -3.54 -10.15
C GLY A 187 16.57 -2.01 -10.15
N ARG A 188 15.82 -1.44 -9.18
CA ARG A 188 15.55 0.01 -9.10
C ARG A 188 15.79 0.53 -7.70
N ASN A 189 16.53 1.64 -7.59
CA ASN A 189 16.74 2.36 -6.33
C ASN A 189 15.90 3.64 -6.30
N HIS A 190 15.67 4.13 -5.08
CA HIS A 190 15.10 5.44 -4.85
C HIS A 190 16.21 6.46 -4.65
N PRO A 191 16.02 7.73 -5.05
CA PRO A 191 16.85 8.81 -4.57
C PRO A 191 16.79 8.91 -3.03
N GLU A 192 17.76 9.57 -2.43
CA GLU A 192 17.74 9.83 -1.00
C GLU A 192 16.47 10.59 -0.60
N ARG A 193 15.79 10.03 0.41
CA ARG A 193 14.45 10.49 0.79
C ARG A 193 14.42 11.97 1.20
N GLU A 194 15.41 12.45 1.92
CA GLU A 194 15.51 13.83 2.36
C GLU A 194 15.61 14.78 1.18
N GLU A 195 16.43 14.43 0.17
CA GLU A 195 16.57 15.21 -1.07
C GLU A 195 15.23 15.29 -1.84
N VAL A 196 14.45 14.19 -1.90
CA VAL A 196 13.13 14.19 -2.54
C VAL A 196 12.14 15.05 -1.78
N VAL A 197 12.16 15.02 -0.45
CA VAL A 197 11.30 15.87 0.40
C VAL A 197 11.63 17.34 0.21
N ASP A 198 12.91 17.71 0.25
CA ASP A 198 13.36 19.09 0.07
C ASP A 198 13.01 19.62 -1.32
N ALA A 199 13.17 18.79 -2.36
CA ALA A 199 12.78 19.15 -3.72
C ALA A 199 11.28 19.34 -3.85
N LEU A 200 10.46 18.46 -3.25
CA LEU A 200 9.01 18.59 -3.22
C LEU A 200 8.56 19.88 -2.53
N LEU A 201 9.09 20.16 -1.32
CA LEU A 201 8.73 21.37 -0.57
C LEU A 201 9.15 22.64 -1.31
N SER A 202 10.33 22.64 -1.94
CA SER A 202 10.81 23.75 -2.77
C SER A 202 9.90 24.00 -3.99
N ALA A 203 9.43 22.93 -4.66
CA ALA A 203 8.52 23.03 -5.79
C ALA A 203 7.13 23.55 -5.36
N ILE A 204 6.66 23.11 -4.18
CA ILE A 204 5.41 23.62 -3.58
C ILE A 204 5.54 25.11 -3.29
N ASP A 205 6.62 25.53 -2.63
CA ASP A 205 6.86 26.94 -2.28
C ASP A 205 6.92 27.85 -3.54
N ALA A 206 7.63 27.41 -4.57
CA ALA A 206 7.70 28.11 -5.84
C ALA A 206 6.31 28.26 -6.51
N THR A 207 5.48 27.20 -6.43
CA THR A 207 4.13 27.23 -6.99
C THR A 207 3.20 28.17 -6.22
N VAL A 208 3.22 28.09 -4.89
CA VAL A 208 2.39 28.97 -4.04
C VAL A 208 2.84 30.44 -4.16
N THR A 209 4.15 30.69 -4.20
CA THR A 209 4.70 32.06 -4.34
C THR A 209 4.28 32.72 -5.65
N ARG A 210 4.17 31.98 -6.76
CA ARG A 210 3.64 32.53 -8.04
C ARG A 210 2.12 32.65 -8.09
N GLY A 211 1.41 32.33 -6.98
CA GLY A 211 -0.04 32.42 -6.84
C GLY A 211 -0.79 31.21 -7.42
N GLY A 212 -0.11 30.10 -7.67
CA GLY A 212 -0.67 28.83 -8.09
C GLY A 212 -1.12 27.98 -6.90
N ARG A 213 -1.70 26.81 -7.20
CA ARG A 213 -2.14 25.79 -6.24
C ARG A 213 -1.46 24.49 -6.57
N VAL A 214 -1.19 23.70 -5.55
CA VAL A 214 -0.56 22.38 -5.71
C VAL A 214 -1.57 21.28 -5.47
N ILE A 215 -1.72 20.38 -6.43
CA ILE A 215 -2.47 19.13 -6.26
C ILE A 215 -1.47 18.01 -6.02
N LEU A 216 -1.65 17.29 -4.91
CA LEU A 216 -0.87 16.11 -4.52
C LEU A 216 -1.75 14.87 -4.56
N PRO A 217 -1.83 14.16 -5.70
CA PRO A 217 -2.48 12.87 -5.77
C PRO A 217 -1.76 11.87 -4.88
N ALA A 218 -2.51 11.17 -4.03
CA ALA A 218 -1.94 10.25 -3.08
C ALA A 218 -2.85 9.04 -2.82
N PHE A 219 -2.25 7.90 -2.46
CA PHE A 219 -3.02 6.82 -1.89
C PHE A 219 -3.65 7.25 -0.57
N GLY A 220 -4.89 6.81 -0.34
CA GLY A 220 -5.63 7.17 0.87
C GLY A 220 -4.97 6.66 2.14
N LEU A 221 -4.30 5.51 2.06
CA LEU A 221 -3.62 4.86 3.16
C LEU A 221 -2.09 5.01 3.04
N GLY A 222 -1.47 5.55 4.06
CA GLY A 222 -0.04 5.78 4.17
C GLY A 222 0.39 7.13 3.57
N ARG A 223 0.40 7.26 2.25
CA ARG A 223 0.93 8.43 1.55
C ARG A 223 0.20 9.73 1.88
N SER A 224 -1.13 9.75 1.92
CA SER A 224 -1.88 10.96 2.28
C SER A 224 -1.48 11.50 3.64
N GLN A 225 -1.35 10.63 4.66
CA GLN A 225 -1.00 11.02 6.02
C GLN A 225 0.45 11.50 6.12
N GLU A 226 1.34 10.85 5.39
CA GLU A 226 2.75 11.26 5.34
C GLU A 226 2.92 12.65 4.74
N LEU A 227 2.25 12.94 3.62
CA LEU A 227 2.25 14.27 3.01
C LEU A 227 1.73 15.34 3.95
N LEU A 228 0.65 15.06 4.71
CA LEU A 228 0.17 16.00 5.71
C LEU A 228 1.22 16.29 6.79
N MET A 229 1.99 15.27 7.21
CA MET A 229 3.06 15.46 8.19
C MET A 229 4.23 16.27 7.64
N LEU A 230 4.58 16.10 6.36
CA LEU A 230 5.62 16.89 5.67
C LEU A 230 5.20 18.36 5.49
N LEU A 231 3.92 18.61 5.22
CA LEU A 231 3.35 19.95 5.01
C LEU A 231 3.08 20.69 6.33
N ALA A 232 3.03 19.97 7.47
CA ALA A 232 2.73 20.59 8.75
C ALA A 232 3.82 21.57 9.18
N GLY A 233 3.41 22.79 9.52
CA GLY A 233 4.33 23.87 9.93
C GLY A 233 5.00 24.64 8.80
N GLN A 234 4.73 24.31 7.53
CA GLN A 234 5.29 25.02 6.37
C GLN A 234 4.55 26.32 6.04
N GLY A 235 3.43 26.61 6.69
CA GLY A 235 2.67 27.86 6.53
C GLY A 235 1.60 27.81 5.43
N TYR A 236 1.42 26.69 4.74
CA TYR A 236 0.40 26.53 3.69
C TYR A 236 -0.99 26.24 4.25
N GLU A 237 -2.02 26.71 3.53
CA GLU A 237 -3.40 26.25 3.74
C GLU A 237 -3.59 24.89 3.05
N VAL A 238 -3.50 23.80 3.82
CA VAL A 238 -3.58 22.41 3.33
C VAL A 238 -4.98 21.85 3.46
N TRP A 239 -5.48 21.26 2.37
CA TRP A 239 -6.75 20.54 2.31
C TRP A 239 -6.54 19.04 2.06
N LEU A 240 -7.37 18.21 2.69
CA LEU A 240 -7.43 16.77 2.44
C LEU A 240 -8.82 16.37 1.93
N ASP A 241 -8.87 15.76 0.74
CA ASP A 241 -10.09 15.20 0.14
C ASP A 241 -9.95 13.69 -0.13
N GLY A 242 -11.07 12.98 -0.03
CA GLY A 242 -11.14 11.54 -0.30
C GLY A 242 -10.91 10.68 0.94
N MET A 243 -10.64 9.38 0.70
CA MET A 243 -10.53 8.33 1.72
C MET A 243 -9.44 8.61 2.77
N GLY A 244 -8.38 9.33 2.41
CA GLY A 244 -7.29 9.70 3.32
C GLY A 244 -7.77 10.32 4.64
N ARG A 245 -8.91 11.01 4.62
CA ARG A 245 -9.56 11.57 5.80
C ARG A 245 -10.04 10.50 6.79
N ASP A 246 -10.68 9.46 6.30
CA ASP A 246 -11.23 8.39 7.15
C ASP A 246 -10.09 7.52 7.69
N ILE A 247 -9.08 7.26 6.86
CA ILE A 247 -7.83 6.60 7.27
C ILE A 247 -7.14 7.38 8.39
N ALA A 248 -7.01 8.70 8.27
CA ALA A 248 -6.41 9.53 9.32
C ALA A 248 -7.14 9.41 10.67
N ARG A 249 -8.48 9.32 10.65
CA ARG A 249 -9.29 9.10 11.87
C ARG A 249 -9.08 7.72 12.48
N ILE A 250 -8.92 6.69 11.62
CA ILE A 250 -8.62 5.33 12.07
C ILE A 250 -7.24 5.33 12.75
N LEU A 251 -6.22 5.89 12.12
CA LEU A 251 -4.85 5.91 12.65
C LEU A 251 -4.74 6.63 13.99
N GLN A 252 -5.54 7.67 14.24
CA GLN A 252 -5.59 8.32 15.56
C GLN A 252 -6.03 7.37 16.69
N LYS A 253 -6.78 6.29 16.39
CA LYS A 253 -7.17 5.26 17.35
C LYS A 253 -6.10 4.21 17.59
N HIS A 254 -5.06 4.18 16.75
CA HIS A 254 -3.99 3.18 16.76
C HIS A 254 -2.59 3.80 16.94
N PRO A 255 -2.33 4.52 18.06
CA PRO A 255 -1.05 5.21 18.26
C PRO A 255 0.16 4.27 18.22
N GLY A 256 -0.01 2.99 18.60
CA GLY A 256 1.06 1.97 18.56
C GLY A 256 1.54 1.61 17.15
N ALA A 257 0.74 1.91 16.11
CA ALA A 257 1.12 1.68 14.71
C ALA A 257 1.90 2.85 14.10
N LEU A 258 2.06 3.96 14.84
CA LEU A 258 2.69 5.19 14.35
C LEU A 258 4.07 5.39 14.96
N ARG A 259 4.98 5.98 14.19
CA ARG A 259 6.29 6.43 14.68
C ARG A 259 6.16 7.75 15.46
N ASP A 260 5.54 8.78 14.87
CA ASP A 260 5.31 10.09 15.50
C ASP A 260 3.82 10.40 15.60
N VAL A 261 3.22 9.97 16.70
CA VAL A 261 1.81 10.23 17.04
C VAL A 261 1.53 11.73 17.15
N GLY A 262 2.46 12.47 17.79
CA GLY A 262 2.34 13.91 17.98
C GLY A 262 2.42 14.66 16.65
N GLY A 263 3.31 14.24 15.76
CA GLY A 263 3.44 14.79 14.41
C GLY A 263 2.18 14.65 13.59
N LEU A 264 1.60 13.44 13.54
CA LEU A 264 0.33 13.23 12.85
C LEU A 264 -0.80 14.09 13.46
N HIS A 265 -0.87 14.16 14.78
CA HIS A 265 -1.89 14.97 15.43
C HIS A 265 -1.75 16.47 15.11
N ARG A 266 -0.52 17.01 15.10
CA ARG A 266 -0.25 18.40 14.68
C ARG A 266 -0.65 18.63 13.23
N ALA A 267 -0.27 17.71 12.32
CA ALA A 267 -0.61 17.80 10.91
C ALA A 267 -2.13 17.85 10.68
N LEU A 268 -2.87 16.95 11.34
CA LEU A 268 -4.34 16.90 11.22
C LEU A 268 -5.03 18.15 11.80
N LYS A 269 -4.47 18.78 12.83
CA LYS A 269 -4.99 20.05 13.35
C LYS A 269 -4.82 21.23 12.40
N GLN A 270 -3.78 21.20 11.57
CA GLN A 270 -3.48 22.24 10.59
C GLN A 270 -4.16 21.98 9.23
N THR A 271 -4.69 20.77 9.01
CA THR A 271 -5.34 20.36 7.77
C THR A 271 -6.82 20.70 7.78
N ARG A 272 -7.31 21.27 6.70
CA ARG A 272 -8.75 21.42 6.41
C ARG A 272 -9.26 20.18 5.68
N PHE A 273 -10.50 19.77 5.96
CA PHE A 273 -11.08 18.54 5.43
C PHE A 273 -12.26 18.84 4.50
N VAL A 274 -12.22 18.30 3.30
CA VAL A 274 -13.38 18.28 2.41
C VAL A 274 -14.35 17.21 2.92
N ARG A 275 -15.45 17.63 3.55
CA ARG A 275 -16.45 16.71 4.14
C ARG A 275 -17.56 16.33 3.17
N HIS A 276 -17.79 17.17 2.16
CA HIS A 276 -18.73 16.92 1.06
C HIS A 276 -18.29 17.69 -0.19
N TRP A 277 -18.73 17.27 -1.36
CA TRP A 277 -18.23 17.73 -2.67
C TRP A 277 -18.29 19.26 -2.86
N ARG A 278 -19.29 19.97 -2.31
CA ARG A 278 -19.39 21.44 -2.42
C ARG A 278 -18.23 22.21 -1.75
N MET A 279 -17.52 21.56 -0.83
CA MET A 279 -16.35 22.18 -0.19
C MET A 279 -15.11 22.17 -1.09
N ARG A 280 -15.12 21.46 -2.22
CA ARG A 280 -14.03 21.45 -3.19
C ARG A 280 -13.74 22.82 -3.77
N GLU A 281 -14.79 23.64 -3.99
CA GLU A 281 -14.59 25.05 -4.39
C GLU A 281 -13.84 25.88 -3.33
N GLN A 282 -14.01 25.56 -2.06
CA GLN A 282 -13.24 26.21 -1.00
C GLN A 282 -11.80 25.68 -0.99
N ALA A 283 -11.61 24.38 -1.17
CA ALA A 283 -10.29 23.77 -1.25
C ALA A 283 -9.46 24.31 -2.41
N LEU A 284 -10.09 24.63 -3.54
CA LEU A 284 -9.46 25.31 -4.69
C LEU A 284 -8.94 26.73 -4.38
N ARG A 285 -9.28 27.31 -3.24
CA ARG A 285 -8.75 28.61 -2.78
C ARG A 285 -7.56 28.45 -1.83
N GLY A 286 -7.30 27.22 -1.35
CA GLY A 286 -6.15 26.91 -0.52
C GLY A 286 -4.87 26.75 -1.35
N ASP A 287 -3.76 26.53 -0.68
CA ASP A 287 -2.44 26.45 -1.31
C ASP A 287 -2.15 25.03 -1.81
N VAL A 288 -2.45 24.01 -1.00
CA VAL A 288 -2.12 22.60 -1.28
C VAL A 288 -3.33 21.70 -1.04
N ILE A 289 -3.63 20.83 -2.00
CA ILE A 289 -4.71 19.85 -1.90
C ILE A 289 -4.12 18.44 -2.00
N VAL A 290 -4.14 17.70 -0.90
CA VAL A 290 -3.83 16.26 -0.87
C VAL A 290 -5.12 15.49 -1.16
N THR A 291 -5.12 14.61 -2.16
CA THR A 291 -6.37 13.99 -2.61
C THR A 291 -6.18 12.60 -3.22
N THR A 292 -7.20 11.75 -3.17
CA THR A 292 -7.23 10.45 -3.87
C THR A 292 -7.84 10.61 -5.28
N ALA A 293 -7.50 9.80 -6.30
CA ALA A 293 -6.59 8.66 -6.27
C ALA A 293 -5.19 9.02 -6.76
N GLY A 294 -4.19 8.34 -6.19
CA GLY A 294 -2.77 8.63 -6.45
C GLY A 294 -2.29 8.39 -7.88
N MET A 295 -2.99 7.55 -8.67
CA MET A 295 -2.67 7.21 -10.06
C MET A 295 -3.57 7.93 -11.08
N LEU A 296 -4.34 8.94 -10.66
CA LEU A 296 -5.29 9.69 -11.49
C LEU A 296 -6.37 8.82 -12.17
N SER A 297 -6.66 7.66 -11.60
CA SER A 297 -7.65 6.73 -12.15
C SER A 297 -9.01 6.88 -11.49
N GLY A 298 -9.51 8.11 -11.38
CA GLY A 298 -10.78 8.45 -10.74
C GLY A 298 -10.64 9.14 -9.39
N GLY A 299 -11.75 9.24 -8.65
CA GLY A 299 -11.79 9.90 -7.35
C GLY A 299 -11.79 11.43 -7.40
N PRO A 300 -11.69 12.10 -6.23
CA PRO A 300 -11.75 13.55 -6.13
C PRO A 300 -10.70 14.31 -6.94
N VAL A 301 -9.53 13.72 -7.18
CA VAL A 301 -8.45 14.36 -7.96
C VAL A 301 -8.91 14.78 -9.35
N MET A 302 -9.81 14.01 -9.98
CA MET A 302 -10.31 14.33 -11.32
C MET A 302 -11.07 15.64 -11.37
N HIS A 303 -11.82 15.98 -10.32
CA HIS A 303 -12.48 17.26 -10.20
C HIS A 303 -11.47 18.41 -10.15
N TYR A 304 -10.43 18.30 -9.32
CA TYR A 304 -9.41 19.35 -9.21
C TYR A 304 -8.63 19.53 -10.51
N MET A 305 -8.34 18.44 -11.22
CA MET A 305 -7.66 18.51 -12.51
C MET A 305 -8.54 19.14 -13.60
N GLN A 306 -9.85 18.88 -13.58
CA GLN A 306 -10.79 19.55 -14.49
C GLN A 306 -10.79 21.07 -14.30
N GLU A 307 -10.73 21.55 -13.05
CA GLU A 307 -10.75 22.98 -12.72
C GLU A 307 -9.40 23.68 -12.98
N LEU A 308 -8.27 22.98 -12.72
CA LEU A 308 -6.93 23.58 -12.77
C LEU A 308 -6.13 23.27 -14.04
N ARG A 309 -6.67 22.49 -14.98
CA ARG A 309 -5.93 22.04 -16.18
C ARG A 309 -5.39 23.18 -17.06
N HIS A 310 -6.01 24.37 -17.03
CA HIS A 310 -5.64 25.56 -17.79
C HIS A 310 -4.97 26.64 -16.93
N ASP A 311 -4.66 26.35 -15.67
CA ASP A 311 -3.98 27.29 -14.77
C ASP A 311 -2.47 27.03 -14.81
N ASP A 312 -1.75 27.81 -15.62
CA ASP A 312 -0.29 27.70 -15.79
C ASP A 312 0.53 28.07 -14.53
N LYS A 313 -0.11 28.66 -13.52
CA LYS A 313 0.51 28.95 -12.23
C LYS A 313 0.46 27.75 -11.28
N SER A 314 -0.54 26.89 -11.44
CA SER A 314 -0.75 25.72 -10.57
C SER A 314 0.15 24.55 -10.96
N ALA A 315 0.19 23.53 -10.10
CA ALA A 315 1.00 22.33 -10.29
C ALA A 315 0.27 21.05 -9.87
N LEU A 316 0.59 19.97 -10.56
CA LEU A 316 0.26 18.59 -10.22
C LEU A 316 1.55 17.85 -9.90
N PHE A 317 1.76 17.47 -8.63
CA PHE A 317 2.95 16.73 -8.20
C PHE A 317 2.58 15.31 -7.82
N LEU A 318 2.99 14.34 -8.64
CA LEU A 318 2.81 12.92 -8.39
C LEU A 318 3.82 12.45 -7.34
N THR A 319 3.36 11.88 -6.24
CA THR A 319 4.21 11.55 -5.08
C THR A 319 4.49 10.06 -4.92
N GLY A 320 4.36 9.29 -6.00
CA GLY A 320 4.61 7.85 -6.01
C GLY A 320 4.79 7.29 -7.41
N PHE A 321 5.06 6.00 -7.48
CA PHE A 321 5.13 5.27 -8.73
C PHE A 321 3.77 5.31 -9.45
N GLN A 322 3.82 5.41 -10.77
CA GLN A 322 2.65 5.36 -11.64
C GLN A 322 2.67 4.04 -12.41
N VAL A 323 1.71 3.17 -12.14
CA VAL A 323 1.63 1.84 -12.76
C VAL A 323 1.34 1.99 -14.26
N PRO A 324 2.04 1.26 -15.15
CA PRO A 324 1.72 1.20 -16.57
C PRO A 324 0.23 0.96 -16.84
N GLY A 325 -0.33 1.68 -17.82
CA GLY A 325 -1.76 1.64 -18.12
C GLY A 325 -2.63 2.60 -17.32
N THR A 326 -2.11 3.20 -16.23
CA THR A 326 -2.84 4.22 -15.47
C THR A 326 -2.78 5.59 -16.14
N ASN A 327 -3.74 6.45 -15.80
CA ASN A 327 -3.79 7.82 -16.33
C ASN A 327 -2.58 8.66 -15.88
N GLY A 328 -2.07 8.42 -14.66
CA GLY A 328 -0.85 9.07 -14.17
C GLY A 328 0.39 8.65 -14.95
N HIS A 329 0.52 7.36 -15.31
CA HIS A 329 1.60 6.88 -16.17
C HIS A 329 1.51 7.50 -17.58
N HIS A 330 0.31 7.50 -18.19
CA HIS A 330 0.07 8.12 -19.48
C HIS A 330 0.41 9.61 -19.48
N LEU A 331 0.09 10.32 -18.39
CA LEU A 331 0.45 11.75 -18.24
C LEU A 331 1.97 11.95 -18.23
N LEU A 332 2.71 11.13 -17.51
CA LEU A 332 4.18 11.24 -17.45
C LEU A 332 4.84 10.95 -18.81
N GLU A 333 4.31 10.00 -19.59
CA GLU A 333 4.86 9.65 -20.90
C GLU A 333 4.50 10.66 -22.00
N THR A 334 3.28 11.18 -21.99
CA THR A 334 2.73 11.94 -23.12
C THR A 334 2.47 13.41 -22.82
N GLY A 335 2.49 13.82 -21.55
CA GLY A 335 2.04 15.12 -21.09
C GLY A 335 0.52 15.33 -21.20
N LYS A 336 -0.25 14.24 -21.39
CA LYS A 336 -1.70 14.27 -21.55
C LYS A 336 -2.38 13.34 -20.53
N MET A 337 -3.58 13.72 -20.12
CA MET A 337 -4.44 12.87 -19.28
C MET A 337 -5.86 12.81 -19.83
N ARG A 338 -6.65 11.85 -19.33
CA ARG A 338 -8.09 11.73 -19.63
C ARG A 338 -8.87 12.06 -18.37
N LEU A 339 -10.07 12.67 -18.53
CA LEU A 339 -11.00 12.87 -17.40
C LEU A 339 -11.86 11.62 -17.14
N GLU A 340 -12.08 10.81 -18.16
CA GLU A 340 -12.81 9.57 -18.10
C GLU A 340 -11.85 8.40 -18.11
N ARG A 341 -12.25 7.27 -17.54
CA ARG A 341 -11.44 6.04 -17.52
C ARG A 341 -11.37 5.34 -18.88
N ASP A 342 -12.34 5.63 -19.76
CA ASP A 342 -12.37 5.04 -21.10
C ASP A 342 -11.08 5.41 -21.87
N PRO A 343 -10.26 4.41 -22.29
CA PRO A 343 -9.06 4.64 -23.09
C PRO A 343 -9.31 5.38 -24.40
N GLU A 344 -10.51 5.31 -24.94
CA GLU A 344 -10.91 5.99 -26.17
C GLU A 344 -11.37 7.45 -25.92
N SER A 345 -11.56 7.84 -24.66
CA SER A 345 -11.94 9.22 -24.33
C SER A 345 -10.85 10.23 -24.73
N PRO A 346 -11.21 11.46 -25.12
CA PRO A 346 -10.25 12.46 -25.54
C PRO A 346 -9.23 12.79 -24.43
N ALA A 347 -7.95 12.61 -24.74
CA ALA A 347 -6.86 13.05 -23.87
C ALA A 347 -6.57 14.55 -24.12
N PHE A 348 -6.34 15.31 -23.06
CA PHE A 348 -5.99 16.74 -23.12
C PHE A 348 -4.65 16.99 -22.43
N ARG A 349 -3.97 18.04 -22.86
CA ARG A 349 -2.73 18.49 -22.25
C ARG A 349 -3.04 19.37 -21.03
N LEU A 350 -2.24 19.19 -19.98
CA LEU A 350 -2.27 20.11 -18.85
C LEU A 350 -1.39 21.33 -19.15
N GLU A 351 -1.88 22.53 -18.82
CA GLU A 351 -1.10 23.75 -18.87
C GLU A 351 -0.38 24.00 -17.54
N CYS A 352 -0.88 23.41 -16.44
CA CYS A 352 -0.20 23.44 -15.15
C CYS A 352 1.11 22.62 -15.18
N GLU A 353 2.03 22.97 -14.29
CA GLU A 353 3.27 22.21 -14.08
C GLU A 353 2.99 20.78 -13.66
N VAL A 354 3.71 19.80 -14.23
CA VAL A 354 3.63 18.38 -13.83
C VAL A 354 5.02 17.89 -13.47
N ALA A 355 5.17 17.35 -12.27
CA ALA A 355 6.41 16.73 -11.82
C ALA A 355 6.13 15.46 -11.01
N GLN A 356 7.14 14.59 -10.89
CA GLN A 356 7.08 13.39 -10.08
C GLN A 356 8.16 13.42 -8.99
N PHE A 357 7.77 13.09 -7.76
CA PHE A 357 8.65 12.98 -6.59
C PHE A 357 8.55 11.55 -6.04
N ALA A 358 9.67 10.84 -6.01
CA ALA A 358 9.74 9.41 -5.69
C ALA A 358 9.66 9.14 -4.17
N LEU A 359 8.53 9.45 -3.55
CA LEU A 359 8.27 9.10 -2.15
C LEU A 359 7.71 7.68 -2.07
N SER A 360 8.54 6.64 -2.26
CA SER A 360 8.10 5.25 -2.14
C SER A 360 7.85 4.83 -0.69
N GLY A 361 6.89 3.91 -0.48
CA GLY A 361 6.68 3.18 0.76
C GLY A 361 7.29 1.76 0.75
N HIS A 362 7.99 1.39 -0.34
CA HIS A 362 8.72 0.13 -0.49
C HIS A 362 10.22 0.36 -0.42
N ALA A 363 10.96 -0.67 -0.02
CA ALA A 363 12.41 -0.68 -0.09
C ALA A 363 12.89 -0.69 -1.56
N GLY A 364 13.92 0.09 -1.87
CA GLY A 364 14.61 0.01 -3.15
C GLY A 364 15.54 -1.20 -3.23
N HIS A 365 16.07 -1.49 -4.41
CA HIS A 365 16.89 -2.67 -4.68
C HIS A 365 18.05 -2.86 -3.68
N THR A 366 18.86 -1.83 -3.46
CA THR A 366 19.98 -1.89 -2.50
C THR A 366 19.47 -2.13 -1.07
N GLN A 367 18.38 -1.50 -0.68
CA GLN A 367 17.77 -1.66 0.63
C GLN A 367 17.19 -3.08 0.83
N LEU A 368 16.63 -3.69 -0.22
CA LEU A 368 16.20 -5.10 -0.20
C LEU A 368 17.40 -6.02 0.00
N LEU A 369 18.51 -5.82 -0.72
CA LEU A 369 19.76 -6.59 -0.54
C LEU A 369 20.31 -6.47 0.88
N GLU A 370 20.34 -5.26 1.44
CA GLU A 370 20.80 -5.01 2.81
C GLU A 370 19.91 -5.72 3.83
N PHE A 371 18.59 -5.69 3.64
CA PHE A 371 17.64 -6.38 4.50
C PHE A 371 17.82 -7.90 4.42
N ILE A 372 17.95 -8.47 3.19
CA ILE A 372 18.21 -9.89 2.99
C ILE A 372 19.50 -10.33 3.69
N ARG A 373 20.61 -9.60 3.49
CA ARG A 373 21.87 -9.87 4.20
C ARG A 373 21.72 -9.79 5.71
N GLY A 374 20.90 -8.85 6.20
CA GLY A 374 20.55 -8.74 7.62
C GLY A 374 19.78 -9.96 8.15
N CYS A 375 18.92 -10.56 7.36
CA CYS A 375 18.21 -11.80 7.69
C CYS A 375 19.12 -13.05 7.63
N ASP A 376 20.17 -13.03 6.79
CA ASP A 376 21.19 -14.08 6.62
C ASP A 376 20.58 -15.44 6.22
N PRO A 377 19.73 -15.49 5.17
CA PRO A 377 19.03 -16.70 4.78
C PRO A 377 19.91 -17.63 3.95
N GLU A 378 19.66 -18.95 4.04
CA GLU A 378 20.19 -19.93 3.10
C GLU A 378 19.39 -19.93 1.79
N ARG A 379 18.11 -19.54 1.83
CA ARG A 379 17.18 -19.54 0.71
C ARG A 379 16.31 -18.30 0.71
N VAL A 380 16.15 -17.66 -0.46
CA VAL A 380 15.28 -16.50 -0.69
C VAL A 380 14.20 -16.84 -1.74
N ILE A 381 12.95 -16.56 -1.42
CA ILE A 381 11.80 -16.67 -2.33
C ILE A 381 11.39 -15.25 -2.70
N LEU A 382 11.62 -14.83 -3.95
CA LEU A 382 11.29 -13.49 -4.43
C LEU A 382 9.90 -13.49 -5.06
N TYR A 383 8.96 -12.75 -4.47
CA TYR A 383 7.59 -12.61 -4.96
C TYR A 383 7.18 -11.14 -5.05
N HIS A 384 5.95 -10.84 -5.47
CA HIS A 384 5.39 -9.48 -5.53
C HIS A 384 6.30 -8.51 -6.29
N GLY A 385 6.60 -8.84 -7.55
CA GLY A 385 7.44 -8.02 -8.42
C GLY A 385 7.39 -8.50 -9.88
N ASP A 386 7.30 -7.53 -10.80
CA ASP A 386 7.21 -7.80 -12.25
C ASP A 386 8.55 -8.22 -12.85
N ASN A 387 9.66 -7.75 -12.31
CA ASN A 387 11.02 -8.04 -12.75
C ASN A 387 11.90 -8.43 -11.57
N ARG A 388 11.87 -9.69 -11.17
CA ARG A 388 12.59 -10.22 -9.99
C ARG A 388 14.04 -10.58 -10.26
N GLN A 389 14.42 -10.74 -11.53
CA GLN A 389 15.72 -11.26 -11.92
C GLN A 389 16.90 -10.40 -11.43
N PRO A 390 16.89 -9.06 -11.53
CA PRO A 390 18.02 -8.27 -11.03
C PRO A 390 18.34 -8.48 -9.56
N LEU A 391 17.30 -8.66 -8.70
CA LEU A 391 17.52 -8.95 -7.29
C LEU A 391 18.04 -10.38 -7.09
N ALA A 392 17.58 -11.33 -7.91
CA ALA A 392 18.06 -12.71 -7.87
C ALA A 392 19.54 -12.83 -8.28
N ASP A 393 19.97 -12.05 -9.28
CA ASP A 393 21.35 -12.07 -9.79
C ASP A 393 22.37 -11.51 -8.79
N ASP A 394 21.92 -10.65 -7.86
CA ASP A 394 22.78 -10.00 -6.85
C ASP A 394 22.83 -10.74 -5.49
N LEU A 395 22.22 -11.94 -5.42
CA LEU A 395 22.20 -12.79 -4.22
C LEU A 395 23.14 -14.00 -4.36
N ASP A 396 23.92 -14.28 -3.31
CA ASP A 396 24.87 -15.40 -3.24
C ASP A 396 24.25 -16.69 -2.63
N CYS A 397 22.96 -16.69 -2.29
CA CYS A 397 22.25 -17.84 -1.69
C CYS A 397 21.30 -18.51 -2.71
N GLU A 398 20.64 -19.61 -2.30
CA GLU A 398 19.61 -20.23 -3.13
C GLU A 398 18.45 -19.27 -3.38
N VAL A 399 18.11 -18.98 -4.62
CA VAL A 399 17.00 -18.11 -4.99
C VAL A 399 15.92 -18.88 -5.70
N ILE A 400 14.67 -18.74 -5.24
CA ILE A 400 13.48 -19.30 -5.88
C ILE A 400 12.64 -18.16 -6.42
N LEU A 401 12.33 -18.20 -7.71
CA LEU A 401 11.35 -17.36 -8.36
C LEU A 401 10.04 -18.15 -8.49
N PRO A 402 9.08 -17.99 -7.56
CA PRO A 402 7.87 -18.79 -7.55
C PRO A 402 7.02 -18.57 -8.79
N THR A 403 6.25 -19.60 -9.12
CA THR A 403 5.14 -19.54 -10.08
C THR A 403 3.86 -19.97 -9.38
N GLU A 404 2.73 -19.42 -9.79
CA GLU A 404 1.44 -19.73 -9.17
C GLU A 404 1.10 -21.22 -9.28
N GLY A 405 0.55 -21.79 -8.22
CA GLY A 405 0.12 -23.17 -8.12
C GLY A 405 1.23 -24.20 -7.90
N ASN A 406 2.51 -23.82 -7.99
CA ASN A 406 3.62 -24.74 -7.76
C ASN A 406 4.07 -24.71 -6.28
N PRO A 407 4.00 -25.86 -5.54
CA PRO A 407 4.39 -25.90 -4.13
C PRO A 407 5.92 -25.84 -3.97
N ILE A 408 6.38 -25.07 -3.00
CA ILE A 408 7.78 -24.95 -2.56
C ILE A 408 7.91 -25.59 -1.19
N GLN A 409 8.86 -26.50 -1.02
CA GLN A 409 9.16 -27.11 0.30
C GLN A 409 9.97 -26.12 1.15
N LEU A 410 9.50 -25.90 2.41
CA LEU A 410 10.17 -25.10 3.43
C LEU A 410 11.07 -25.98 4.32
#